data_9d7e122921e5b66830477000cb3622c3
#
_entry.id   9d7e122921e5b66830477000cb3622c3
#
_cell.length_a   1.000
_cell.length_b   1.000
_cell.length_c   1.000
_cell.angle_alpha   90.00
_cell.angle_beta   90.00
_cell.angle_gamma   90.00
#
_symmetry.space_group_name_H-M   'P 1'
#
loop_
_entity.id
_entity.type
_entity.pdbx_description
1 polymer ?
#
loop_
_entity_poly.entity_id
_entity_poly.type
_entity_poly.pdbx_seq_one_letter_code
_entity_poly.pdbx_strand_id
1 'polypeptide(L)'
;MDVLSDLIRWLTAPEQWSGPSGIPVRTFQHLWYSLLATAIAAAIALPIGVVIGHIGRGGLLAINLSNLGRALPSLGIIILVFTLVGFGVVPVLVALTALAVPPIVTNSYVGMRSVDRDVREAAEGMGMTGWQVLWKVELPVAMPLIMAGIRTSTVQVVAT
;
A
#
# COMPACT_ATOMS: atom_id res chain seq x y z
N MET A 1 22.30 -36.61 0.03
CA MET A 1 21.91 -35.59 1.05
C MET A 1 20.46 -35.27 0.79
N ASP A 2 19.60 -35.67 1.71
CA ASP A 2 18.17 -35.40 1.53
C ASP A 2 17.85 -33.98 2.00
N VAL A 3 17.57 -33.10 1.06
CA VAL A 3 17.19 -31.69 1.32
C VAL A 3 16.11 -31.61 2.39
N LEU A 4 15.20 -32.59 2.43
CA LEU A 4 14.13 -32.69 3.40
C LEU A 4 14.65 -32.92 4.83
N SER A 5 15.64 -33.82 5.01
CA SER A 5 16.22 -34.11 6.31
C SER A 5 17.02 -32.91 6.86
N ASP A 6 17.72 -32.20 5.98
CA ASP A 6 18.47 -31.00 6.36
C ASP A 6 17.52 -29.85 6.72
N LEU A 7 16.42 -29.68 5.99
CA LEU A 7 15.37 -28.71 6.29
C LEU A 7 14.72 -28.98 7.68
N ILE A 8 14.35 -30.24 7.93
CA ILE A 8 13.76 -30.64 9.22
C ILE A 8 14.74 -30.36 10.37
N ARG A 9 16.00 -30.76 10.20
CA ARG A 9 17.05 -30.50 11.21
C ARG A 9 17.23 -29.02 11.47
N TRP A 10 17.23 -28.19 10.42
CA TRP A 10 17.35 -26.75 10.53
C TRP A 10 16.13 -26.14 11.27
N LEU A 11 14.91 -26.54 10.88
CA LEU A 11 13.68 -26.03 11.52
C LEU A 11 13.51 -26.49 12.97
N THR A 12 14.05 -27.66 13.36
CA THR A 12 13.96 -28.16 14.72
C THR A 12 15.11 -27.71 15.63
N ALA A 13 16.13 -27.06 15.08
CA ALA A 13 17.25 -26.55 15.85
C ALA A 13 16.81 -25.41 16.79
N PRO A 14 17.03 -25.50 18.11
CA PRO A 14 16.61 -24.48 19.08
C PRO A 14 17.17 -23.08 18.79
N GLU A 15 18.32 -23.02 18.16
CA GLU A 15 19.01 -21.78 17.76
C GLU A 15 18.20 -20.96 16.76
N GLN A 16 17.37 -21.60 15.93
CA GLN A 16 16.51 -20.93 14.96
C GLN A 16 15.29 -20.26 15.62
N TRP A 17 14.91 -20.70 16.81
CA TRP A 17 13.73 -20.20 17.51
C TRP A 17 14.04 -19.23 18.65
N SER A 18 15.32 -19.07 18.99
CA SER A 18 15.79 -18.25 20.11
C SER A 18 16.76 -17.16 19.69
N GLY A 19 16.88 -16.11 20.51
CA GLY A 19 17.82 -15.01 20.29
C GLY A 19 17.33 -13.95 19.28
N PRO A 20 18.13 -12.89 19.06
CA PRO A 20 17.75 -11.72 18.24
C PRO A 20 17.67 -12.02 16.73
N SER A 21 18.20 -13.15 16.28
CA SER A 21 18.13 -13.62 14.90
C SER A 21 17.15 -14.78 14.70
N GLY A 22 16.42 -15.17 15.75
CA GLY A 22 15.45 -16.26 15.69
C GLY A 22 14.25 -15.96 14.79
N ILE A 23 13.62 -17.03 14.27
CA ILE A 23 12.45 -16.95 13.38
C ILE A 23 11.35 -16.05 13.95
N PRO A 24 10.95 -16.14 15.25
CA PRO A 24 9.88 -15.29 15.77
C PRO A 24 10.22 -13.80 15.71
N VAL A 25 11.46 -13.45 16.05
CA VAL A 25 11.92 -12.05 16.04
C VAL A 25 11.96 -11.51 14.61
N ARG A 26 12.48 -12.29 13.65
CA ARG A 26 12.53 -11.91 12.23
C ARG A 26 11.14 -11.78 11.63
N THR A 27 10.22 -12.68 11.97
CA THR A 27 8.82 -12.61 11.52
C THR A 27 8.15 -11.36 12.07
N PHE A 28 8.34 -11.07 13.36
CA PHE A 28 7.79 -9.85 13.95
C PHE A 28 8.36 -8.58 13.30
N GLN A 29 9.67 -8.52 13.08
CA GLN A 29 10.32 -7.40 12.39
C GLN A 29 9.76 -7.22 10.97
N HIS A 30 9.61 -8.31 10.22
CA HIS A 30 9.06 -8.28 8.86
C HIS A 30 7.63 -7.72 8.85
N LEU A 31 6.75 -8.23 9.71
CA LEU A 31 5.38 -7.76 9.83
C LEU A 31 5.31 -6.30 10.27
N TRP A 32 6.17 -5.91 11.21
CA TRP A 32 6.25 -4.53 11.69
C TRP A 32 6.65 -3.55 10.59
N TYR A 33 7.71 -3.86 9.83
CA TYR A 33 8.14 -3.00 8.72
C TYR A 33 7.13 -2.97 7.58
N SER A 34 6.48 -4.09 7.29
CA SER A 34 5.41 -4.16 6.29
C SER A 34 4.22 -3.30 6.67
N LEU A 35 3.79 -3.36 7.94
CA LEU A 35 2.70 -2.54 8.45
C LEU A 35 3.05 -1.06 8.43
N LEU A 36 4.26 -0.71 8.90
CA LEU A 36 4.75 0.67 8.92
C LEU A 36 4.82 1.26 7.50
N ALA A 37 5.40 0.52 6.55
CA ALA A 37 5.48 0.95 5.15
C ALA A 37 4.09 1.13 4.53
N THR A 38 3.16 0.21 4.79
CA THR A 38 1.77 0.33 4.33
C THR A 38 1.05 1.53 4.95
N ALA A 39 1.28 1.80 6.24
CA ALA A 39 0.69 2.95 6.92
C ALA A 39 1.22 4.29 6.35
N ILE A 40 2.53 4.37 6.11
CA ILE A 40 3.15 5.55 5.46
C ILE A 40 2.59 5.72 4.04
N ALA A 41 2.52 4.63 3.27
CA ALA A 41 1.96 4.66 1.93
C ALA A 41 0.49 5.11 1.93
N ALA A 42 -0.33 4.61 2.86
CA ALA A 42 -1.73 5.00 3.00
C ALA A 42 -1.87 6.48 3.36
N ALA A 43 -1.04 6.98 4.30
CA ALA A 43 -1.05 8.40 4.69
C ALA A 43 -0.76 9.35 3.51
N ILE A 44 0.06 8.91 2.55
CA ILE A 44 0.39 9.68 1.34
C ILE A 44 -0.65 9.45 0.24
N ALA A 45 -0.97 8.19 -0.03
CA ALA A 45 -1.73 7.77 -1.19
C ALA A 45 -3.24 8.05 -1.08
N LEU A 46 -3.82 7.89 0.13
CA LEU A 46 -5.25 8.13 0.33
C LEU A 46 -5.66 9.57 0.04
N PRO A 47 -5.00 10.60 0.60
CA PRO A 47 -5.35 11.98 0.27
C PRO A 47 -5.23 12.27 -1.23
N ILE A 48 -4.16 11.77 -1.88
CA ILE A 48 -3.96 11.96 -3.30
C ILE A 48 -5.10 11.30 -4.10
N GLY A 49 -5.37 10.01 -3.87
CA GLY A 49 -6.39 9.26 -4.59
C GLY A 49 -7.80 9.83 -4.42
N VAL A 50 -8.14 10.20 -3.17
CA VAL A 50 -9.43 10.80 -2.82
C VAL A 50 -9.59 12.17 -3.48
N VAL A 51 -8.59 13.05 -3.38
CA VAL A 51 -8.67 14.41 -3.95
C VAL A 51 -8.78 14.38 -5.47
N ILE A 52 -7.92 13.62 -6.17
CA ILE A 52 -7.99 13.53 -7.63
C ILE A 52 -9.28 12.86 -8.10
N GLY A 53 -9.81 11.91 -7.34
CA GLY A 53 -11.09 11.27 -7.59
C GLY A 53 -12.27 12.20 -7.41
N HIS A 54 -12.30 12.99 -6.33
CA HIS A 54 -13.32 14.00 -6.04
C HIS A 54 -13.36 15.09 -7.11
N ILE A 55 -12.20 15.67 -7.46
CA ILE A 55 -12.09 16.72 -8.49
C ILE A 55 -12.44 16.17 -9.88
N GLY A 56 -12.37 14.86 -10.08
CA GLY A 56 -12.63 14.23 -11.38
C GLY A 56 -11.53 14.44 -12.41
N ARG A 57 -10.38 14.98 -12.00
CA ARG A 57 -9.20 15.23 -12.82
C ARG A 57 -8.05 14.37 -12.31
N GLY A 58 -7.22 13.82 -13.21
CA GLY A 58 -6.06 13.03 -12.78
C GLY A 58 -6.17 11.52 -13.07
N GLY A 59 -7.15 11.09 -13.89
CA GLY A 59 -7.24 9.68 -14.32
C GLY A 59 -5.96 9.18 -14.97
N LEU A 60 -5.29 10.00 -15.79
CA LEU A 60 -3.98 9.68 -16.38
C LEU A 60 -2.91 9.49 -15.31
N LEU A 61 -2.93 10.30 -14.24
CA LEU A 61 -1.99 10.15 -13.13
C LEU A 61 -2.21 8.83 -12.39
N ALA A 62 -3.46 8.45 -12.10
CA ALA A 62 -3.78 7.20 -11.47
C ALA A 62 -3.38 5.98 -12.33
N ILE A 63 -3.63 6.04 -13.64
CA ILE A 63 -3.24 5.00 -14.60
C ILE A 63 -1.72 4.88 -14.69
N ASN A 64 -1.01 5.99 -14.87
CA ASN A 64 0.45 6.00 -14.97
C ASN A 64 1.10 5.51 -13.68
N LEU A 65 0.59 5.91 -12.52
CA LEU A 65 1.06 5.44 -11.23
C LEU A 65 0.86 3.93 -11.07
N SER A 66 -0.30 3.40 -11.51
CA SER A 66 -0.57 1.96 -11.53
C SER A 66 0.42 1.20 -12.41
N ASN A 67 0.76 1.75 -13.58
CA ASN A 67 1.72 1.15 -14.50
C ASN A 67 3.15 1.19 -13.94
N LEU A 68 3.55 2.31 -13.32
CA LEU A 68 4.84 2.44 -12.65
C LEU A 68 4.98 1.40 -11.52
N GLY A 69 3.96 1.22 -10.68
CA GLY A 69 3.99 0.24 -9.60
C GLY A 69 4.18 -1.21 -10.06
N ARG A 70 3.79 -1.52 -11.30
CA ARG A 70 4.03 -2.84 -11.92
C ARG A 70 5.40 -2.97 -12.58
N ALA A 71 5.97 -1.86 -13.03
CA ALA A 71 7.23 -1.83 -13.77
C ALA A 71 8.46 -1.72 -12.85
N LEU A 72 8.29 -1.19 -11.64
CA LEU A 72 9.40 -0.97 -10.72
C LEU A 72 9.82 -2.29 -10.04
N PRO A 73 11.03 -2.80 -10.30
CA PRO A 73 11.55 -3.93 -9.55
C PRO A 73 11.86 -3.48 -8.12
N SER A 74 11.21 -4.08 -7.12
CA SER A 74 11.43 -3.74 -5.70
C SER A 74 12.91 -3.79 -5.31
N LEU A 75 13.63 -4.78 -5.80
CA LEU A 75 15.09 -4.89 -5.62
C LEU A 75 15.85 -3.71 -6.24
N GLY A 76 15.43 -3.21 -7.39
CA GLY A 76 16.05 -2.04 -8.03
C GLY A 76 15.92 -0.78 -7.17
N ILE A 77 14.75 -0.55 -6.57
CA ILE A 77 14.53 0.57 -5.65
C ILE A 77 15.39 0.41 -4.40
N ILE A 78 15.43 -0.79 -3.81
CA ILE A 78 16.26 -1.08 -2.64
C ILE A 78 17.72 -0.75 -2.93
N ILE A 79 18.27 -1.27 -4.03
CA ILE A 79 19.68 -1.05 -4.41
C ILE A 79 19.95 0.44 -4.64
N LEU A 80 19.07 1.15 -5.33
CA LEU A 80 19.20 2.58 -5.58
C LEU A 80 19.24 3.37 -4.26
N VAL A 81 18.32 3.11 -3.36
CA VAL A 81 18.26 3.82 -2.08
C VAL A 81 19.44 3.44 -1.19
N PHE A 82 19.86 2.17 -1.20
CA PHE A 82 21.10 1.75 -0.53
C PHE A 82 22.32 2.54 -0.98
N THR A 83 22.44 2.77 -2.28
CA THR A 83 23.57 3.50 -2.85
C THR A 83 23.59 4.96 -2.40
N LEU A 84 22.40 5.55 -2.15
CA LEU A 84 22.26 6.96 -1.77
C LEU A 84 22.33 7.20 -0.26
N VAL A 85 21.78 6.30 0.54
CA VAL A 85 21.55 6.51 1.99
C VAL A 85 22.40 5.55 2.85
N GLY A 86 22.96 4.50 2.24
CA GLY A 86 23.72 3.46 2.95
C GLY A 86 22.83 2.32 3.45
N PHE A 87 23.45 1.37 4.17
CA PHE A 87 22.78 0.18 4.71
C PHE A 87 21.88 0.54 5.90
N GLY A 88 20.68 -0.07 5.98
CA GLY A 88 19.77 0.13 7.10
C GLY A 88 18.33 -0.19 6.77
N VAL A 89 17.43 0.15 7.69
CA VAL A 89 15.98 -0.06 7.55
C VAL A 89 15.35 0.96 6.59
N VAL A 90 15.93 2.14 6.47
CA VAL A 90 15.38 3.24 5.64
C VAL A 90 15.21 2.85 4.17
N PRO A 91 16.21 2.27 3.47
CA PRO A 91 16.05 1.81 2.10
C PRO A 91 14.89 0.82 1.92
N VAL A 92 14.75 -0.10 2.86
CA VAL A 92 13.66 -1.09 2.83
C VAL A 92 12.30 -0.42 2.96
N LEU A 93 12.12 0.48 3.94
CA LEU A 93 10.88 1.21 4.13
C LEU A 93 10.52 2.08 2.93
N VAL A 94 11.50 2.75 2.32
CA VAL A 94 11.28 3.57 1.11
C VAL A 94 10.79 2.70 -0.05
N ALA A 95 11.44 1.55 -0.29
CA ALA A 95 11.07 0.65 -1.38
C ALA A 95 9.67 0.04 -1.16
N LEU A 96 9.38 -0.45 0.04
CA LEU A 96 8.09 -1.02 0.38
C LEU A 96 6.97 0.04 0.31
N THR A 97 7.24 1.27 0.76
CA THR A 97 6.31 2.39 0.64
C THR A 97 6.04 2.73 -0.82
N ALA A 98 7.09 2.83 -1.65
CA ALA A 98 6.95 3.10 -3.08
C ALA A 98 6.13 2.02 -3.80
N LEU A 99 6.27 0.76 -3.39
CA LEU A 99 5.49 -0.37 -3.92
C LEU A 99 4.02 -0.30 -3.50
N ALA A 100 3.73 0.17 -2.28
CA ALA A 100 2.38 0.22 -1.72
C ALA A 100 1.53 1.40 -2.23
N VAL A 101 2.15 2.53 -2.58
CA VAL A 101 1.45 3.76 -3.00
C VAL A 101 0.55 3.56 -4.24
N PRO A 102 1.01 2.96 -5.36
CA PRO A 102 0.22 2.86 -6.58
C PRO A 102 -1.12 2.16 -6.43
N PRO A 103 -1.23 0.96 -5.80
CA PRO A 103 -2.52 0.30 -5.63
C PRO A 103 -3.49 1.11 -4.77
N ILE A 104 -3.00 1.81 -3.74
CA ILE A 104 -3.85 2.63 -2.86
C ILE A 104 -4.38 3.84 -3.63
N VAL A 105 -3.54 4.59 -4.34
CA VAL A 105 -3.97 5.75 -5.14
C VAL A 105 -4.99 5.33 -6.19
N THR A 106 -4.69 4.26 -6.94
CA THR A 106 -5.55 3.81 -8.04
C THR A 106 -6.92 3.37 -7.55
N ASN A 107 -6.96 2.53 -6.49
CA ASN A 107 -8.24 2.06 -5.95
C ASN A 107 -9.03 3.18 -5.27
N SER A 108 -8.37 4.12 -4.59
CA SER A 108 -9.03 5.29 -4.02
C SER A 108 -9.62 6.18 -5.11
N TYR A 109 -8.87 6.46 -6.18
CA TYR A 109 -9.37 7.20 -7.34
C TYR A 109 -10.58 6.51 -7.98
N VAL A 110 -10.47 5.21 -8.28
CA VAL A 110 -11.57 4.43 -8.88
C VAL A 110 -12.78 4.39 -7.96
N GLY A 111 -12.57 4.20 -6.66
CA GLY A 111 -13.62 4.23 -5.65
C GLY A 111 -14.38 5.55 -5.64
N MET A 112 -13.67 6.66 -5.63
CA MET A 112 -14.28 7.99 -5.71
C MET A 112 -15.03 8.21 -7.03
N ARG A 113 -14.51 7.71 -8.14
CA ARG A 113 -15.14 7.84 -9.47
C ARG A 113 -16.31 6.89 -9.70
N SER A 114 -16.46 5.84 -8.89
CA SER A 114 -17.59 4.90 -8.96
C SER A 114 -18.89 5.46 -8.37
N VAL A 115 -18.81 6.58 -7.64
CA VAL A 115 -20.00 7.26 -7.12
C VAL A 115 -20.82 7.82 -8.27
N ASP A 116 -22.09 7.45 -8.31
CA ASP A 116 -23.01 7.88 -9.37
C ASP A 116 -23.08 9.41 -9.44
N ARG A 117 -23.07 9.92 -10.66
CA ARG A 117 -23.16 11.35 -10.92
C ARG A 117 -24.50 11.93 -10.44
N ASP A 118 -25.59 11.21 -10.63
CA ASP A 118 -26.92 11.66 -10.24
C ASP A 118 -27.03 11.77 -8.70
N VAL A 119 -26.35 10.88 -7.96
CA VAL A 119 -26.27 10.96 -6.49
C VAL A 119 -25.50 12.21 -6.05
N ARG A 120 -24.42 12.57 -6.73
CA ARG A 120 -23.66 13.80 -6.45
C ARG A 120 -24.50 15.04 -6.74
N GLU A 121 -25.11 15.11 -7.94
CA GLU A 121 -25.96 16.21 -8.35
C GLU A 121 -27.16 16.39 -7.43
N ALA A 122 -27.79 15.29 -6.96
CA ALA A 122 -28.86 15.34 -5.99
C ALA A 122 -28.41 15.91 -4.64
N ALA A 123 -27.23 15.51 -4.17
CA ALA A 123 -26.65 16.02 -2.91
C ALA A 123 -26.34 17.54 -3.01
N GLU A 124 -25.77 17.98 -4.14
CA GLU A 124 -25.53 19.40 -4.40
C GLU A 124 -26.84 20.18 -4.52
N GLY A 125 -27.85 19.62 -5.20
CA GLY A 125 -29.20 20.20 -5.33
C GLY A 125 -29.91 20.35 -3.98
N MET A 126 -29.60 19.52 -3.00
CA MET A 126 -30.06 19.68 -1.60
C MET A 126 -29.27 20.72 -0.82
N GLY A 127 -28.34 21.44 -1.44
CA GLY A 127 -27.54 22.49 -0.82
C GLY A 127 -26.28 21.99 -0.08
N MET A 128 -25.83 20.77 -0.31
CA MET A 128 -24.57 20.29 0.24
C MET A 128 -23.38 20.99 -0.42
N THR A 129 -22.43 21.44 0.38
CA THR A 129 -21.15 21.95 -0.12
C THR A 129 -20.30 20.79 -0.65
N GLY A 130 -19.35 21.03 -1.57
CA GLY A 130 -18.45 20.00 -2.08
C GLY A 130 -17.75 19.17 -0.99
N TRP A 131 -17.35 19.82 0.10
CA TRP A 131 -16.78 19.15 1.27
C TRP A 131 -17.78 18.20 1.98
N GLN A 132 -19.04 18.60 2.06
CA GLN A 132 -20.09 17.75 2.61
C GLN A 132 -20.39 16.57 1.67
N VAL A 133 -20.42 16.80 0.38
CA VAL A 133 -20.57 15.73 -0.63
C VAL A 133 -19.42 14.72 -0.52
N LEU A 134 -18.17 15.20 -0.43
CA LEU A 134 -17.00 14.34 -0.24
C LEU A 134 -17.14 13.43 0.97
N TRP A 135 -17.39 13.98 2.15
CA TRP A 135 -17.35 13.22 3.39
C TRP A 135 -18.62 12.40 3.66
N LYS A 136 -19.80 12.90 3.26
CA LYS A 136 -21.08 12.28 3.61
C LYS A 136 -21.63 11.37 2.50
N VAL A 137 -21.16 11.55 1.26
CA VAL A 137 -21.69 10.82 0.09
C VAL A 137 -20.58 9.99 -0.56
N GLU A 138 -19.55 10.65 -1.08
CA GLU A 138 -18.55 9.98 -1.90
C GLU A 138 -17.67 9.01 -1.11
N LEU A 139 -17.12 9.46 0.02
CA LEU A 139 -16.18 8.67 0.80
C LEU A 139 -16.82 7.38 1.36
N PRO A 140 -18.04 7.41 1.94
CA PRO A 140 -18.71 6.18 2.37
C PRO A 140 -18.96 5.19 1.24
N VAL A 141 -19.38 5.67 0.06
CA VAL A 141 -19.62 4.82 -1.12
C VAL A 141 -18.31 4.26 -1.68
N ALA A 142 -17.25 5.06 -1.68
CA ALA A 142 -15.93 4.67 -2.16
C ALA A 142 -15.17 3.72 -1.21
N MET A 143 -15.57 3.66 0.07
CA MET A 143 -14.85 2.94 1.13
C MET A 143 -14.51 1.48 0.78
N PRO A 144 -15.41 0.66 0.20
CA PRO A 144 -15.07 -0.72 -0.16
C PRO A 144 -13.88 -0.82 -1.12
N LEU A 145 -13.81 0.06 -2.13
CA LEU A 145 -12.71 0.09 -3.09
C LEU A 145 -11.43 0.66 -2.49
N ILE A 146 -11.53 1.66 -1.63
CA ILE A 146 -10.39 2.20 -0.86
C ILE A 146 -9.78 1.09 0.00
N MET A 147 -10.59 0.35 0.73
CA MET A 147 -10.13 -0.77 1.57
C MET A 147 -9.55 -1.92 0.74
N ALA A 148 -10.10 -2.18 -0.46
CA ALA A 148 -9.51 -3.13 -1.40
C ALA A 148 -8.10 -2.71 -1.84
N GLY A 149 -7.87 -1.41 -2.07
CA GLY A 149 -6.55 -0.85 -2.37
C GLY A 149 -5.55 -1.06 -1.24
N ILE A 150 -5.94 -0.74 -0.01
CA ILE A 150 -5.10 -0.96 1.18
C ILE A 150 -4.78 -2.45 1.35
N ARG A 151 -5.80 -3.32 1.24
CA ARG A 151 -5.62 -4.78 1.33
C ARG A 151 -4.61 -5.28 0.29
N THR A 152 -4.78 -4.89 -0.97
CA THR A 152 -3.89 -5.32 -2.06
C THR A 152 -2.46 -4.88 -1.80
N SER A 153 -2.26 -3.63 -1.37
CA SER A 153 -0.94 -3.11 -1.00
C SER A 153 -0.33 -3.87 0.17
N THR A 154 -1.10 -4.12 1.23
CA THR A 154 -0.61 -4.87 2.40
C THR A 154 -0.14 -6.27 2.01
N VAL A 155 -0.95 -7.00 1.24
CA VAL A 155 -0.58 -8.33 0.75
C VAL A 155 0.69 -8.28 -0.10
N GLN A 156 0.79 -7.31 -1.01
CA GLN A 156 1.95 -7.13 -1.87
C GLN A 156 3.23 -6.82 -1.08
N VAL A 157 3.14 -5.95 -0.08
CA VAL A 157 4.28 -5.59 0.79
C VAL A 157 4.73 -6.76 1.65
N VAL A 158 3.78 -7.50 2.23
CA VAL A 158 4.10 -8.69 3.05
C VAL A 158 4.69 -9.82 2.22
N ALA A 159 4.31 -9.94 0.93
CA ALA A 159 4.83 -10.97 0.02
C ALA A 159 6.18 -10.62 -0.62
N THR A 160 6.72 -9.41 -0.38
CA THR A 160 8.02 -8.97 -0.90
C THR A 160 9.14 -9.21 0.09
#